data_7a7316e843d3aff6c1875dc3c6c7d59a
#
_entry.id   7a7316e843d3aff6c1875dc3c6c7d59a
#
_cell.length_a   1.000
_cell.length_b   1.000
_cell.length_c   1.000
_cell.angle_alpha   90.00
_cell.angle_beta   90.00
_cell.angle_gamma   90.00
#
_symmetry.space_group_name_H-M   'P 1'
#
loop_
_entity.id
_entity.type
_entity.pdbx_description
1 polymer ?
#
loop_
_entity_poly.entity_id
_entity_poly.type
_entity_poly.pdbx_seq_one_letter_code
_entity_poly.pdbx_strand_id
1 'polypeptide(L)'
;MQVLIAGGTGFLGTALQKSLRGDGHDVFILTRRVPRNPNEIQWDGRTTNGWGHVIPAMDAVVNMTGYGLEHWPWTAQKKRKFLDSRVLPGRALASAIHSAARRPRVFIQASGVNRYGLRGDGIADEWTPPGPDFLGQLTVPWENATQPVEELGVRRVIIRNAVVLARRGGLFPLMTLAPRLFFGGRFGDGRQAMPWIHLTDHVHATRFLLENEDARGPADSPTSVGERRPTPAGSPRASVPRRRTRRPPGGRTAGCPVPS
;
A
#
# COMPACT_ATOMS: atom_id res chain seq x y z
N MET A 1 -0.51 -9.85 -17.16
CA MET A 1 -0.98 -8.45 -17.23
C MET A 1 0.20 -7.52 -17.42
N GLN A 2 -0.02 -6.41 -18.10
CA GLN A 2 0.93 -5.29 -18.13
C GLN A 2 0.60 -4.31 -17.00
N VAL A 3 1.51 -4.17 -16.02
CA VAL A 3 1.29 -3.39 -14.79
C VAL A 3 2.26 -2.22 -14.71
N LEU A 4 1.75 -1.00 -14.64
CA LEU A 4 2.56 0.20 -14.43
C LEU A 4 2.59 0.57 -12.95
N ILE A 5 3.79 0.70 -12.37
CA ILE A 5 3.97 1.07 -10.96
C ILE A 5 4.67 2.42 -10.84
N ALA A 6 3.95 3.42 -10.36
CA ALA A 6 4.53 4.67 -9.89
C ALA A 6 5.03 4.49 -8.45
N GLY A 7 6.29 4.85 -8.19
CA GLY A 7 6.96 4.55 -6.92
C GLY A 7 7.56 3.14 -6.84
N GLY A 8 7.71 2.46 -7.98
CA GLY A 8 8.26 1.10 -8.08
C GLY A 8 9.66 0.94 -7.50
N THR A 9 10.49 1.98 -7.52
CA THR A 9 11.84 1.98 -6.93
C THR A 9 11.87 2.10 -5.41
N GLY A 10 10.72 2.34 -4.76
CA GLY A 10 10.58 2.45 -3.31
C GLY A 10 10.48 1.09 -2.62
N PHE A 11 10.43 1.11 -1.28
CA PHE A 11 10.36 -0.08 -0.42
C PHE A 11 9.21 -1.03 -0.81
N LEU A 12 7.98 -0.53 -0.86
CA LEU A 12 6.80 -1.33 -1.20
C LEU A 12 6.78 -1.70 -2.69
N GLY A 13 7.09 -0.73 -3.57
CA GLY A 13 7.08 -0.94 -5.00
C GLY A 13 8.09 -1.98 -5.47
N THR A 14 9.30 -2.02 -4.87
CA THR A 14 10.30 -3.04 -5.17
C THR A 14 9.83 -4.45 -4.79
N ALA A 15 9.17 -4.60 -3.66
CA ALA A 15 8.63 -5.88 -3.24
C ALA A 15 7.47 -6.33 -4.13
N LEU A 16 6.56 -5.42 -4.48
CA LEU A 16 5.42 -5.71 -5.36
C LEU A 16 5.89 -6.12 -6.76
N GLN A 17 6.81 -5.35 -7.38
CA GLN A 17 7.31 -5.68 -8.72
C GLN A 17 8.00 -7.05 -8.75
N LYS A 18 8.77 -7.41 -7.69
CA LYS A 18 9.40 -8.72 -7.59
C LYS A 18 8.36 -9.84 -7.57
N SER A 19 7.29 -9.66 -6.80
CA SER A 19 6.20 -10.63 -6.70
C SER A 19 5.45 -10.79 -8.03
N LEU A 20 5.07 -9.68 -8.66
CA LEU A 20 4.35 -9.69 -9.94
C LEU A 20 5.17 -10.32 -11.06
N ARG A 21 6.45 -9.98 -11.18
CA ARG A 21 7.35 -10.59 -12.17
C ARG A 21 7.56 -12.08 -11.93
N GLY A 22 7.60 -12.51 -10.66
CA GLY A 22 7.72 -13.93 -10.30
C GLY A 22 6.55 -14.78 -10.80
N ASP A 23 5.37 -14.15 -11.02
CA ASP A 23 4.17 -14.81 -11.53
C ASP A 23 3.90 -14.48 -13.02
N GLY A 24 4.92 -14.03 -13.75
CA GLY A 24 4.86 -13.83 -15.20
C GLY A 24 4.12 -12.56 -15.65
N HIS A 25 3.97 -11.55 -14.78
CA HIS A 25 3.43 -10.25 -15.20
C HIS A 25 4.53 -9.36 -15.78
N ASP A 26 4.19 -8.59 -16.81
CA ASP A 26 5.06 -7.53 -17.34
C ASP A 26 4.92 -6.28 -16.47
N VAL A 27 6.00 -5.91 -15.79
CA VAL A 27 5.98 -4.79 -14.86
C VAL A 27 6.84 -3.65 -15.36
N PHE A 28 6.21 -2.50 -15.57
CA PHE A 28 6.81 -1.22 -15.93
C PHE A 28 6.85 -0.29 -14.72
N ILE A 29 7.88 0.54 -14.62
CA ILE A 29 8.10 1.41 -13.47
C ILE A 29 8.27 2.86 -13.93
N LEU A 30 7.47 3.77 -13.37
CA LEU A 30 7.72 5.20 -13.49
C LEU A 30 8.83 5.61 -12.52
N THR A 31 9.92 6.15 -13.05
CA THR A 31 11.08 6.60 -12.27
C THR A 31 11.46 8.03 -12.60
N ARG A 32 11.91 8.79 -11.60
CA ARG A 32 12.47 10.15 -11.79
C ARG A 32 13.94 10.15 -12.18
N ARG A 33 14.58 8.98 -12.11
CA ARG A 33 15.97 8.78 -12.52
C ARG A 33 16.02 8.44 -14.00
N VAL A 34 17.21 8.53 -14.58
CA VAL A 34 17.46 8.00 -15.91
C VAL A 34 17.16 6.50 -15.90
N PRO A 35 16.34 5.99 -16.83
CA PRO A 35 16.03 4.57 -16.94
C PRO A 35 17.28 3.71 -17.08
N ARG A 36 17.30 2.58 -16.38
CA ARG A 36 18.40 1.62 -16.39
C ARG A 36 18.11 0.37 -17.22
N ASN A 37 16.86 0.17 -17.55
CA ASN A 37 16.39 -0.96 -18.34
C ASN A 37 15.10 -0.57 -19.10
N PRO A 38 14.68 -1.34 -20.13
CA PRO A 38 13.54 -1.03 -20.97
C PRO A 38 12.19 -0.93 -20.22
N ASN A 39 12.08 -1.51 -19.04
CA ASN A 39 10.85 -1.47 -18.24
C ASN A 39 10.79 -0.28 -17.29
N GLU A 40 11.81 0.56 -17.28
CA GLU A 40 11.80 1.82 -16.55
C GLU A 40 11.48 2.96 -17.51
N ILE A 41 10.51 3.79 -17.13
CA ILE A 41 10.01 4.91 -17.92
C ILE A 41 10.24 6.18 -17.11
N GLN A 42 10.94 7.13 -17.70
CA GLN A 42 11.24 8.39 -17.02
C GLN A 42 10.00 9.28 -16.95
N TRP A 43 9.77 9.89 -15.80
CA TRP A 43 8.75 10.89 -15.55
C TRP A 43 9.21 11.91 -14.52
N ASP A 44 8.50 13.04 -14.43
CA ASP A 44 8.75 14.08 -13.44
C ASP A 44 7.90 13.93 -12.16
N GLY A 45 6.89 13.05 -12.18
CA GLY A 45 5.91 12.87 -11.11
C GLY A 45 4.89 14.00 -11.01
N ARG A 46 4.74 14.84 -12.04
CA ARG A 46 3.88 16.02 -12.05
C ARG A 46 3.05 16.18 -13.32
N THR A 47 3.63 15.87 -14.47
CA THR A 47 3.00 16.02 -15.78
C THR A 47 2.87 14.66 -16.47
N THR A 48 2.14 14.62 -17.60
CA THR A 48 2.01 13.44 -18.44
C THR A 48 3.06 13.37 -19.55
N ASN A 49 3.94 14.39 -19.63
CA ASN A 49 4.90 14.53 -20.71
C ASN A 49 5.92 13.39 -20.74
N GLY A 50 6.17 12.85 -21.92
CA GLY A 50 7.19 11.85 -22.17
C GLY A 50 6.81 10.41 -21.75
N TRP A 51 5.71 10.20 -21.00
CA TRP A 51 5.34 8.87 -20.53
C TRP A 51 3.84 8.53 -20.66
N GLY A 52 2.95 9.52 -20.74
CA GLY A 52 1.49 9.27 -20.78
C GLY A 52 1.04 8.34 -21.91
N HIS A 53 1.80 8.30 -23.01
CA HIS A 53 1.53 7.44 -24.17
C HIS A 53 1.61 5.93 -23.90
N VAL A 54 2.19 5.51 -22.74
CA VAL A 54 2.27 4.07 -22.41
C VAL A 54 0.98 3.53 -21.79
N ILE A 55 0.11 4.41 -21.25
CA ILE A 55 -1.12 4.02 -20.54
C ILE A 55 -2.01 3.07 -21.38
N PRO A 56 -2.23 3.29 -22.69
CA PRO A 56 -3.08 2.40 -23.49
C PRO A 56 -2.59 0.94 -23.56
N ALA A 57 -1.32 0.68 -23.30
CA ALA A 57 -0.78 -0.67 -23.23
C ALA A 57 -0.97 -1.32 -21.84
N MET A 58 -1.29 -0.56 -20.81
CA MET A 58 -1.35 -1.06 -19.42
C MET A 58 -2.72 -1.66 -19.10
N ASP A 59 -2.71 -2.80 -18.41
CA ASP A 59 -3.92 -3.43 -17.84
C ASP A 59 -4.24 -2.88 -16.46
N ALA A 60 -3.20 -2.49 -15.71
CA ALA A 60 -3.29 -1.99 -14.35
C ALA A 60 -2.28 -0.89 -14.07
N VAL A 61 -2.66 0.05 -13.20
CA VAL A 61 -1.78 1.10 -12.68
C VAL A 61 -1.78 1.05 -11.15
N VAL A 62 -0.58 1.09 -10.56
CA VAL A 62 -0.39 1.10 -9.10
C VAL A 62 0.37 2.35 -8.71
N ASN A 63 -0.23 3.21 -7.90
CA ASN A 63 0.41 4.41 -7.37
C ASN A 63 0.85 4.22 -5.91
N MET A 64 2.16 4.05 -5.72
CA MET A 64 2.81 3.96 -4.40
C MET A 64 3.77 5.13 -4.17
N THR A 65 3.53 6.27 -4.84
CA THR A 65 4.39 7.45 -4.67
C THR A 65 4.16 8.13 -3.33
N GLY A 66 5.25 8.64 -2.77
CA GLY A 66 5.22 9.42 -1.53
C GLY A 66 6.63 9.71 -1.03
N TYR A 67 6.83 10.91 -0.51
CA TYR A 67 8.02 11.24 0.28
C TYR A 67 7.85 10.65 1.68
N GLY A 68 8.88 9.98 2.20
CA GLY A 68 8.82 9.26 3.47
C GLY A 68 8.58 10.18 4.67
N LEU A 69 7.68 9.77 5.56
CA LEU A 69 7.29 10.54 6.75
C LEU A 69 8.35 10.52 7.86
N GLU A 70 9.35 9.65 7.76
CA GLU A 70 10.50 9.55 8.68
C GLU A 70 11.43 10.77 8.62
N HIS A 71 11.27 11.65 7.65
CA HIS A 71 12.11 12.86 7.49
C HIS A 71 11.70 13.97 8.47
N TRP A 72 11.94 13.74 9.74
CA TRP A 72 11.72 14.70 10.82
C TRP A 72 12.83 15.78 10.85
N PRO A 73 12.63 17.03 11.35
CA PRO A 73 11.36 17.59 11.84
C PRO A 73 10.39 17.99 10.70
N TRP A 74 9.08 17.99 11.00
CA TRP A 74 8.03 18.30 10.03
C TRP A 74 7.79 19.80 9.92
N THR A 75 8.71 20.51 9.31
CA THR A 75 8.58 21.93 8.97
C THR A 75 7.45 22.15 7.96
N ALA A 76 6.97 23.40 7.81
CA ALA A 76 5.97 23.75 6.81
C ALA A 76 6.39 23.32 5.38
N GLN A 77 7.67 23.50 5.04
CA GLN A 77 8.22 23.08 3.75
C GLN A 77 8.15 21.55 3.56
N LYS A 78 8.48 20.75 4.61
CA LYS A 78 8.38 19.30 4.53
C LYS A 78 6.94 18.82 4.47
N LYS A 79 6.03 19.46 5.21
CA LYS A 79 4.59 19.16 5.14
C LYS A 79 4.07 19.39 3.72
N ARG A 80 4.46 20.48 3.06
CA ARG A 80 4.15 20.70 1.66
C ARG A 80 4.75 19.63 0.74
N LYS A 81 6.01 19.23 0.95
CA LYS A 81 6.64 18.16 0.20
C LYS A 81 5.94 16.80 0.39
N PHE A 82 5.44 16.48 1.59
CA PHE A 82 4.62 15.31 1.83
C PHE A 82 3.34 15.33 0.99
N LEU A 83 2.66 16.47 0.95
CA LEU A 83 1.45 16.68 0.15
C LEU A 83 1.76 16.55 -1.35
N ASP A 84 2.69 17.34 -1.85
CA ASP A 84 3.01 17.42 -3.28
C ASP A 84 3.47 16.08 -3.83
N SER A 85 4.27 15.32 -3.07
CA SER A 85 4.78 14.00 -3.48
C SER A 85 3.70 12.93 -3.61
N ARG A 86 2.49 13.18 -3.15
CA ARG A 86 1.34 12.28 -3.20
C ARG A 86 0.27 12.76 -4.16
N VAL A 87 -0.05 14.04 -4.10
CA VAL A 87 -1.14 14.64 -4.90
C VAL A 87 -0.73 14.82 -6.35
N LEU A 88 0.47 15.38 -6.62
CA LEU A 88 0.90 15.66 -8.00
C LEU A 88 1.05 14.39 -8.84
N PRO A 89 1.71 13.31 -8.36
CA PRO A 89 1.74 12.04 -9.08
C PRO A 89 0.35 11.43 -9.32
N GLY A 90 -0.54 11.49 -8.32
CA GLY A 90 -1.91 11.01 -8.47
C GLY A 90 -2.66 11.73 -9.58
N ARG A 91 -2.57 13.06 -9.62
CA ARG A 91 -3.17 13.90 -10.68
C ARG A 91 -2.58 13.61 -12.05
N ALA A 92 -1.26 13.46 -12.15
CA ALA A 92 -0.60 13.15 -13.43
C ALA A 92 -1.06 11.78 -13.98
N LEU A 93 -1.17 10.77 -13.11
CA LEU A 93 -1.67 9.45 -13.49
C LEU A 93 -3.14 9.51 -13.92
N ALA A 94 -3.99 10.21 -13.17
CA ALA A 94 -5.41 10.37 -13.52
C ALA A 94 -5.58 11.12 -14.88
N SER A 95 -4.78 12.17 -15.11
CA SER A 95 -4.77 12.91 -16.36
C SER A 95 -4.31 12.04 -17.54
N ALA A 96 -3.27 11.22 -17.37
CA ALA A 96 -2.80 10.30 -18.41
C ALA A 96 -3.86 9.25 -18.75
N ILE A 97 -4.57 8.71 -17.75
CA ILE A 97 -5.67 7.75 -17.94
C ILE A 97 -6.85 8.42 -18.64
N HIS A 98 -7.17 9.68 -18.29
CA HIS A 98 -8.24 10.45 -18.94
C HIS A 98 -7.98 10.60 -20.45
N SER A 99 -6.75 10.91 -20.84
CA SER A 99 -6.36 11.14 -22.22
C SER A 99 -6.08 9.86 -23.02
N ALA A 100 -6.10 8.70 -22.38
CA ALA A 100 -5.74 7.44 -23.01
C ALA A 100 -6.88 6.90 -23.88
N ALA A 101 -6.55 6.43 -25.10
CA ALA A 101 -7.50 5.78 -26.00
C ALA A 101 -8.03 4.44 -25.45
N ARG A 102 -7.17 3.67 -24.76
CA ARG A 102 -7.53 2.48 -23.96
C ARG A 102 -7.14 2.73 -22.51
N ARG A 103 -8.07 2.51 -21.61
CA ARG A 103 -7.86 2.71 -20.17
C ARG A 103 -7.49 1.41 -19.47
N PRO A 104 -6.68 1.46 -18.40
CA PRO A 104 -6.43 0.28 -17.57
C PRO A 104 -7.74 -0.18 -16.91
N ARG A 105 -7.86 -1.48 -16.62
CA ARG A 105 -9.04 -2.04 -15.94
C ARG A 105 -9.07 -1.65 -14.45
N VAL A 106 -7.90 -1.48 -13.84
CA VAL A 106 -7.77 -1.20 -12.40
C VAL A 106 -6.70 -0.17 -12.11
N PHE A 107 -7.00 0.67 -11.14
CA PHE A 107 -6.09 1.64 -10.54
C PHE A 107 -5.99 1.39 -9.02
N ILE A 108 -4.81 1.05 -8.52
CA ILE A 108 -4.54 0.93 -7.08
C ILE A 108 -3.89 2.21 -6.58
N GLN A 109 -4.52 2.87 -5.61
CA GLN A 109 -3.99 4.06 -4.95
C GLN A 109 -3.52 3.71 -3.54
N ALA A 110 -2.24 3.87 -3.24
CA ALA A 110 -1.76 3.81 -1.87
C ALA A 110 -2.26 5.02 -1.06
N SER A 111 -2.65 4.76 0.17
CA SER A 111 -3.00 5.73 1.22
C SER A 111 -2.47 5.22 2.56
N GLY A 112 -2.96 5.69 3.68
CA GLY A 112 -2.53 5.24 5.00
C GLY A 112 -3.63 5.25 6.05
N VAL A 113 -3.56 4.32 7.01
CA VAL A 113 -4.49 4.24 8.15
C VAL A 113 -4.41 5.45 9.08
N ASN A 114 -3.34 6.24 9.00
CA ASN A 114 -3.25 7.54 9.67
C ASN A 114 -4.30 8.54 9.19
N ARG A 115 -5.07 8.22 8.14
CA ARG A 115 -6.32 8.90 7.80
C ARG A 115 -7.25 9.05 8.99
N TYR A 116 -7.32 8.04 9.82
CA TYR A 116 -8.26 8.02 10.95
C TYR A 116 -7.82 8.88 12.15
N GLY A 117 -6.57 9.35 12.17
CA GLY A 117 -6.01 10.09 13.31
C GLY A 117 -5.84 9.25 14.56
N LEU A 118 -5.56 9.91 15.68
CA LEU A 118 -5.46 9.28 16.99
C LEU A 118 -6.87 9.13 17.59
N ARG A 119 -7.33 7.90 17.78
CA ARG A 119 -8.70 7.61 18.24
C ARG A 119 -8.78 6.96 19.63
N GLY A 120 -7.67 6.89 20.37
CA GLY A 120 -7.63 6.17 21.65
C GLY A 120 -8.09 4.72 21.45
N ASP A 121 -9.11 4.29 22.19
CA ASP A 121 -9.68 2.94 22.13
C ASP A 121 -10.76 2.77 21.04
N GLY A 122 -10.99 3.81 20.22
CA GLY A 122 -12.01 3.79 19.17
C GLY A 122 -11.60 2.91 17.98
N ILE A 123 -12.53 2.05 17.53
CA ILE A 123 -12.38 1.26 16.30
C ILE A 123 -12.64 2.17 15.11
N ALA A 124 -11.76 2.12 14.10
CA ALA A 124 -11.97 2.76 12.81
C ALA A 124 -12.25 1.71 11.74
N ASP A 125 -13.09 2.06 10.78
CA ASP A 125 -13.39 1.30 9.58
C ASP A 125 -13.18 2.17 8.34
N GLU A 126 -13.35 1.61 7.16
CA GLU A 126 -13.14 2.29 5.88
C GLU A 126 -14.03 3.53 5.68
N TRP A 127 -15.17 3.63 6.39
CA TRP A 127 -16.13 4.73 6.33
C TRP A 127 -15.85 5.81 7.37
N THR A 128 -14.96 5.56 8.31
CA THR A 128 -14.62 6.50 9.36
C THR A 128 -14.04 7.80 8.76
N PRO A 129 -14.56 8.97 9.16
CA PRO A 129 -14.06 10.25 8.68
C PRO A 129 -12.57 10.46 8.98
N PRO A 130 -11.87 11.30 8.18
CA PRO A 130 -10.48 11.61 8.42
C PRO A 130 -10.29 12.33 9.75
N GLY A 131 -9.22 12.00 10.47
CA GLY A 131 -8.81 12.68 11.70
C GLY A 131 -8.47 14.15 11.47
N PRO A 132 -8.58 14.99 12.50
CA PRO A 132 -8.31 16.42 12.39
C PRO A 132 -6.82 16.76 12.32
N ASP A 133 -5.95 15.80 12.62
CA ASP A 133 -4.51 16.01 12.59
C ASP A 133 -3.93 16.12 11.16
N PHE A 134 -2.67 16.55 11.08
CA PHE A 134 -2.01 16.77 9.78
C PHE A 134 -2.02 15.51 8.90
N LEU A 135 -1.78 14.33 9.46
CA LEU A 135 -1.71 13.09 8.67
C LEU A 135 -3.10 12.68 8.18
N GLY A 136 -4.13 12.80 9.01
CA GLY A 136 -5.51 12.56 8.63
C GLY A 136 -5.93 13.48 7.49
N GLN A 137 -5.64 14.77 7.61
CA GLN A 137 -5.98 15.76 6.59
C GLN A 137 -5.13 15.64 5.32
N LEU A 138 -3.91 15.13 5.40
CA LEU A 138 -3.05 14.85 4.23
C LEU A 138 -3.68 13.78 3.32
N THR A 139 -4.36 12.78 3.89
CA THR A 139 -4.94 11.69 3.10
C THR A 139 -6.10 12.14 2.22
N VAL A 140 -6.84 13.16 2.60
CA VAL A 140 -8.00 13.65 1.85
C VAL A 140 -7.62 14.10 0.43
N PRO A 141 -6.75 15.11 0.22
CA PRO A 141 -6.33 15.50 -1.12
C PRO A 141 -5.54 14.40 -1.83
N TRP A 142 -4.87 13.51 -1.09
CA TRP A 142 -4.13 12.39 -1.65
C TRP A 142 -5.07 11.38 -2.32
N GLU A 143 -6.11 10.91 -1.61
CA GLU A 143 -7.11 9.99 -2.16
C GLU A 143 -7.94 10.66 -3.26
N ASN A 144 -8.32 11.93 -3.09
CA ASN A 144 -9.11 12.68 -4.07
C ASN A 144 -8.34 12.96 -5.39
N ALA A 145 -7.01 12.98 -5.35
CA ALA A 145 -6.19 13.23 -6.55
C ALA A 145 -6.44 12.22 -7.68
N THR A 146 -6.92 11.03 -7.35
CA THR A 146 -7.17 9.94 -8.32
C THR A 146 -8.66 9.59 -8.45
N GLN A 147 -9.56 10.32 -7.77
CA GLN A 147 -11.00 10.10 -7.86
C GLN A 147 -11.54 10.18 -9.31
N PRO A 148 -11.07 11.11 -10.17
CA PRO A 148 -11.60 11.21 -11.54
C PRO A 148 -11.48 9.93 -12.37
N VAL A 149 -10.60 8.98 -12.02
CA VAL A 149 -10.47 7.72 -12.79
C VAL A 149 -11.71 6.83 -12.65
N GLU A 150 -12.50 6.97 -11.59
CA GLU A 150 -13.75 6.23 -11.38
C GLU A 150 -14.82 6.63 -12.40
N GLU A 151 -14.93 7.91 -12.71
CA GLU A 151 -15.86 8.48 -13.69
C GLU A 151 -15.55 7.99 -15.11
N LEU A 152 -14.33 7.51 -15.32
CA LEU A 152 -13.87 6.95 -16.59
C LEU A 152 -14.16 5.44 -16.72
N GLY A 153 -14.82 4.84 -15.76
CA GLY A 153 -15.10 3.40 -15.70
C GLY A 153 -13.90 2.54 -15.24
N VAL A 154 -12.82 3.14 -14.77
CA VAL A 154 -11.68 2.41 -14.21
C VAL A 154 -11.98 1.99 -12.78
N ARG A 155 -11.80 0.72 -12.46
CA ARG A 155 -11.96 0.21 -11.10
C ARG A 155 -10.86 0.78 -10.21
N ARG A 156 -11.19 1.70 -9.32
CA ARG A 156 -10.25 2.29 -8.37
C ARG A 156 -10.34 1.60 -7.01
N VAL A 157 -9.19 1.21 -6.46
CA VAL A 157 -9.06 0.69 -5.10
C VAL A 157 -8.06 1.56 -4.35
N ILE A 158 -8.41 1.98 -3.15
CA ILE A 158 -7.54 2.74 -2.24
C ILE A 158 -7.06 1.79 -1.16
N ILE A 159 -5.76 1.48 -1.11
CA ILE A 159 -5.20 0.67 -0.05
C ILE A 159 -4.64 1.59 1.05
N ARG A 160 -5.30 1.63 2.22
CA ARG A 160 -4.86 2.37 3.39
C ARG A 160 -3.90 1.52 4.19
N ASN A 161 -2.62 1.77 3.97
CA ASN A 161 -1.54 0.99 4.55
C ASN A 161 -1.41 1.24 6.05
N ALA A 162 -1.36 0.16 6.83
CA ALA A 162 -0.76 0.15 8.15
C ALA A 162 0.77 0.33 8.05
N VAL A 163 1.48 0.41 9.18
CA VAL A 163 2.94 0.44 9.18
C VAL A 163 3.47 -0.88 8.63
N VAL A 164 4.10 -0.82 7.44
CA VAL A 164 4.63 -2.03 6.82
C VAL A 164 6.00 -2.35 7.39
N LEU A 165 6.13 -3.52 8.01
CA LEU A 165 7.34 -3.99 8.67
C LEU A 165 8.08 -5.03 7.84
N ALA A 166 9.41 -4.89 7.74
CA ALA A 166 10.31 -5.89 7.20
C ALA A 166 11.70 -5.76 7.84
N ARG A 167 12.49 -6.82 7.80
CA ARG A 167 13.86 -6.81 8.35
C ARG A 167 14.77 -5.77 7.68
N ARG A 168 14.54 -5.48 6.40
CA ARG A 168 15.29 -4.50 5.61
C ARG A 168 14.34 -3.52 4.97
N GLY A 169 14.60 -2.22 5.14
CA GLY A 169 13.75 -1.14 4.62
C GLY A 169 12.54 -0.83 5.49
N GLY A 170 11.84 0.25 5.15
CA GLY A 170 10.71 0.75 5.95
C GLY A 170 11.12 1.28 7.33
N LEU A 171 10.17 1.32 8.25
CA LEU A 171 10.34 1.90 9.59
C LEU A 171 11.02 0.93 10.59
N PHE A 172 10.90 -0.38 10.40
CA PHE A 172 11.35 -1.38 11.37
C PHE A 172 12.84 -1.30 11.74
N PRO A 173 13.80 -1.11 10.81
CA PRO A 173 15.21 -0.92 11.16
C PRO A 173 15.45 0.27 12.09
N LEU A 174 14.74 1.38 11.88
CA LEU A 174 14.83 2.58 12.74
C LEU A 174 14.25 2.30 14.12
N MET A 175 13.10 1.62 14.21
CA MET A 175 12.48 1.25 15.49
C MET A 175 13.37 0.33 16.32
N THR A 176 14.15 -0.54 15.69
CA THR A 176 15.01 -1.51 16.38
C THR A 176 16.40 -0.97 16.69
N LEU A 177 16.77 0.22 16.19
CA LEU A 177 18.11 0.79 16.40
C LEU A 177 18.37 1.12 17.87
N ALA A 178 17.47 1.86 18.52
CA ALA A 178 17.62 2.25 19.92
C ALA A 178 17.65 1.03 20.86
N PRO A 179 16.74 0.04 20.79
CA PRO A 179 16.84 -1.20 21.56
C PRO A 179 18.14 -1.96 21.34
N ARG A 180 18.67 -2.03 20.11
CA ARG A 180 19.95 -2.69 19.81
C ARG A 180 21.15 -2.00 20.46
N LEU A 181 21.04 -0.72 20.73
CA LEU A 181 22.05 0.08 21.44
C LEU A 181 21.78 0.17 22.94
N PHE A 182 20.90 -0.67 23.49
CA PHE A 182 20.47 -0.69 24.88
C PHE A 182 19.76 0.60 25.36
N PHE A 183 19.35 1.47 24.45
CA PHE A 183 18.52 2.67 24.70
C PHE A 183 17.03 2.43 24.43
N GLY A 184 16.59 1.18 24.49
CA GLY A 184 15.19 0.82 24.31
C GLY A 184 14.32 1.30 25.46
N GLY A 185 13.12 1.77 25.15
CA GLY A 185 12.12 2.18 26.12
C GLY A 185 10.74 2.25 25.49
N ARG A 186 9.71 2.39 26.33
CA ARG A 186 8.35 2.60 25.86
C ARG A 186 8.19 4.05 25.36
N PHE A 187 7.42 4.20 24.27
CA PHE A 187 7.00 5.51 23.80
C PHE A 187 5.79 5.98 24.61
N GLY A 188 5.83 7.20 25.17
CA GLY A 188 4.75 7.72 25.99
C GLY A 188 4.38 6.78 27.15
N ASP A 189 3.08 6.47 27.27
CA ASP A 189 2.57 5.52 28.27
C ASP A 189 2.67 4.04 27.83
N GLY A 190 3.08 3.79 26.59
CA GLY A 190 3.21 2.45 26.00
C GLY A 190 1.89 1.78 25.59
N ARG A 191 0.77 2.51 25.66
CA ARG A 191 -0.58 2.00 25.29
C ARG A 191 -1.03 2.35 23.89
N GLN A 192 -0.21 3.09 23.14
CA GLN A 192 -0.56 3.51 21.77
C GLN A 192 -0.72 2.29 20.87
N ALA A 193 -1.89 2.17 20.26
CA ALA A 193 -2.11 1.20 19.21
C ALA A 193 -1.29 1.57 17.97
N MET A 194 -0.44 0.66 17.51
CA MET A 194 0.31 0.80 16.28
C MET A 194 -0.14 -0.28 15.30
N PRO A 195 -1.02 0.04 14.36
CA PRO A 195 -1.41 -0.91 13.34
C PRO A 195 -0.22 -1.22 12.43
N TRP A 196 0.04 -2.49 12.20
CA TRP A 196 1.15 -2.94 11.36
C TRP A 196 0.78 -4.15 10.50
N ILE A 197 1.51 -4.33 9.42
CA ILE A 197 1.40 -5.47 8.52
C ILE A 197 2.80 -5.90 8.09
N HIS A 198 3.03 -7.20 7.91
CA HIS A 198 4.28 -7.66 7.33
C HIS A 198 4.34 -7.35 5.82
N LEU A 199 5.54 -7.06 5.30
CA LEU A 199 5.73 -6.71 3.88
C LEU A 199 5.16 -7.77 2.92
N THR A 200 5.33 -9.05 3.22
CA THR A 200 4.80 -10.14 2.39
C THR A 200 3.27 -10.10 2.33
N ASP A 201 2.62 -9.89 3.47
CA ASP A 201 1.15 -9.84 3.54
C ASP A 201 0.61 -8.58 2.85
N HIS A 202 1.31 -7.45 2.96
CA HIS A 202 0.99 -6.23 2.22
C HIS A 202 1.06 -6.47 0.69
N VAL A 203 2.11 -7.14 0.21
CA VAL A 203 2.24 -7.48 -1.21
C VAL A 203 1.11 -8.41 -1.65
N HIS A 204 0.79 -9.45 -0.88
CA HIS A 204 -0.30 -10.36 -1.19
C HIS A 204 -1.66 -9.66 -1.19
N ALA A 205 -1.91 -8.77 -0.21
CA ALA A 205 -3.13 -7.96 -0.17
C ALA A 205 -3.24 -7.04 -1.40
N THR A 206 -2.14 -6.37 -1.78
CA THR A 206 -2.13 -5.50 -2.96
C THR A 206 -2.41 -6.30 -4.23
N ARG A 207 -1.83 -7.48 -4.38
CA ARG A 207 -2.09 -8.38 -5.51
C ARG A 207 -3.53 -8.87 -5.53
N PHE A 208 -4.05 -9.30 -4.40
CA PHE A 208 -5.45 -9.69 -4.29
C PHE A 208 -6.39 -8.58 -4.75
N LEU A 209 -6.15 -7.34 -4.32
CA LEU A 209 -6.93 -6.18 -4.74
C LEU A 209 -6.75 -5.84 -6.23
N LEU A 210 -5.59 -6.14 -6.80
CA LEU A 210 -5.30 -5.97 -8.22
C LEU A 210 -6.12 -6.97 -9.07
N GLU A 211 -6.18 -8.22 -8.65
CA GLU A 211 -6.74 -9.35 -9.38
C GLU A 211 -8.25 -9.54 -9.13
N ASN A 212 -8.75 -9.15 -7.95
CA ASN A 212 -10.16 -9.30 -7.59
C ASN A 212 -11.01 -8.19 -8.23
N GLU A 213 -11.85 -8.54 -9.18
CA GLU A 213 -12.70 -7.60 -9.93
C GLU A 213 -13.79 -6.94 -9.07
N ASP A 214 -14.20 -7.55 -7.97
CA ASP A 214 -15.21 -7.02 -7.05
C ASP A 214 -14.65 -5.97 -6.08
N ALA A 215 -13.33 -5.89 -5.91
CA ALA A 215 -12.69 -4.97 -4.99
C ALA A 215 -12.76 -3.53 -5.52
N ARG A 216 -13.46 -2.63 -4.80
CA ARG A 216 -13.62 -1.20 -5.15
C ARG A 216 -13.53 -0.31 -3.91
N GLY A 217 -13.15 0.95 -4.10
CA GLY A 217 -13.12 1.95 -3.04
C GLY A 217 -12.01 1.71 -2.02
N PRO A 218 -12.17 2.23 -0.78
CA PRO A 218 -11.17 2.08 0.27
C PRO A 218 -11.14 0.65 0.82
N ALA A 219 -9.91 0.15 1.03
CA ALA A 219 -9.62 -1.12 1.69
C ALA A 219 -8.48 -0.90 2.69
N ASP A 220 -8.72 -1.21 3.94
CA ASP A 220 -7.68 -1.15 4.96
C ASP A 220 -6.76 -2.38 4.85
N SER A 221 -5.46 -2.16 4.91
CA SER A 221 -4.52 -3.27 5.08
C SER A 221 -4.86 -3.98 6.39
N PRO A 222 -5.10 -5.30 6.39
CA PRO A 222 -5.48 -5.99 7.59
C PRO A 222 -4.42 -5.80 8.67
N THR A 223 -4.86 -5.31 9.82
CA THR A 223 -4.04 -5.21 11.03
C THR A 223 -4.39 -6.37 11.96
N SER A 224 -3.43 -6.88 12.68
CA SER A 224 -3.63 -8.01 13.61
C SER A 224 -4.31 -7.61 14.93
N VAL A 225 -4.93 -6.43 15.01
CA VAL A 225 -5.55 -5.95 16.24
C VAL A 225 -7.03 -5.66 16.01
N GLY A 226 -7.88 -6.46 16.67
CA GLY A 226 -9.31 -6.21 16.85
C GLY A 226 -10.23 -7.25 16.22
N GLU A 227 -11.11 -7.80 17.05
CA GLU A 227 -12.24 -8.64 16.63
C GLU A 227 -13.14 -7.91 15.63
N ARG A 228 -13.53 -8.60 14.58
CA ARG A 228 -14.44 -8.06 13.57
C ARG A 228 -15.84 -7.89 14.16
N ARG A 229 -16.39 -6.69 14.11
CA ARG A 229 -17.85 -6.51 14.20
C ARG A 229 -18.50 -6.94 12.89
N PRO A 230 -19.69 -7.58 12.94
CA PRO A 230 -20.44 -7.91 11.73
C PRO A 230 -20.83 -6.64 10.98
N THR A 231 -20.68 -6.66 9.65
CA THR A 231 -21.12 -5.57 8.76
C THR A 231 -22.63 -5.44 8.75
N PRO A 232 -23.18 -4.22 8.64
CA PRO A 232 -24.56 -4.03 8.21
C PRO A 232 -24.75 -4.67 6.82
N ALA A 233 -25.83 -5.42 6.66
CA ALA A 233 -26.19 -6.04 5.38
C ALA A 233 -26.31 -4.96 4.30
N GLY A 234 -25.52 -5.03 3.23
CA GLY A 234 -25.62 -4.15 2.07
C GLY A 234 -24.34 -3.54 1.51
N SER A 235 -23.16 -3.71 2.15
CA SER A 235 -21.90 -3.18 1.61
C SER A 235 -21.05 -4.31 1.00
N PRO A 236 -20.59 -4.23 -0.28
CA PRO A 236 -19.67 -5.19 -0.84
C PRO A 236 -18.29 -5.02 -0.18
N ARG A 237 -17.87 -6.01 0.59
CA ARG A 237 -16.56 -6.04 1.25
C ARG A 237 -15.53 -6.75 0.37
N ALA A 238 -14.42 -6.11 0.10
CA ALA A 238 -13.20 -6.78 -0.29
C ALA A 238 -12.54 -7.39 0.96
N SER A 239 -12.88 -8.62 1.33
CA SER A 239 -12.22 -9.34 2.42
C SER A 239 -11.03 -10.12 1.88
N VAL A 240 -9.83 -9.82 2.35
CA VAL A 240 -8.63 -10.63 2.09
C VAL A 240 -8.75 -11.95 2.87
N PRO A 241 -8.74 -13.13 2.22
CA PRO A 241 -8.90 -14.41 2.92
C PRO A 241 -7.69 -14.71 3.80
N ARG A 242 -7.93 -15.06 5.07
CA ARG A 242 -6.89 -15.61 5.95
C ARG A 242 -6.49 -16.98 5.43
N ARG A 243 -5.23 -17.18 5.07
CA ARG A 243 -4.65 -18.49 4.79
C ARG A 243 -4.70 -19.33 6.08
N ARG A 244 -5.56 -20.34 6.12
CA ARG A 244 -5.49 -21.39 7.15
C ARG A 244 -4.16 -22.13 6.96
N THR A 245 -3.23 -21.99 7.89
CA THR A 245 -2.10 -22.90 7.99
C THR A 245 -2.66 -24.29 8.31
N ARG A 246 -2.64 -25.19 7.34
CA ARG A 246 -2.89 -26.62 7.60
C ARG A 246 -1.74 -27.12 8.48
N ARG A 247 -2.04 -27.53 9.71
CA ARG A 247 -1.14 -28.37 10.51
C ARG A 247 -0.93 -29.68 9.73
N PRO A 248 0.30 -30.18 9.61
CA PRO A 248 0.51 -31.51 9.06
C PRO A 248 -0.14 -32.55 9.99
N PRO A 249 -0.72 -33.65 9.45
CA PRO A 249 -1.27 -34.72 10.27
C PRO A 249 -0.14 -35.33 11.10
N GLY A 250 -0.40 -35.49 12.40
CA GLY A 250 0.53 -36.07 13.35
C GLY A 250 0.93 -37.50 12.93
N GLY A 251 2.23 -37.68 12.69
CA GLY A 251 2.83 -38.97 12.52
C GLY A 251 2.71 -39.76 13.83
N ARG A 252 2.09 -40.92 13.77
CA ARG A 252 2.08 -41.93 14.86
C ARG A 252 3.52 -42.39 15.04
N THR A 253 4.06 -42.20 16.22
CA THR A 253 5.28 -42.85 16.67
C THR A 253 5.02 -44.36 16.84
N ALA A 254 5.56 -45.17 15.93
CA ALA A 254 5.66 -46.61 16.12
C ALA A 254 6.69 -46.90 17.22
N GLY A 255 6.28 -47.62 18.26
CA GLY A 255 7.17 -48.07 19.30
C GLY A 255 8.18 -49.10 18.78
N CYS A 256 9.44 -48.91 19.10
CA CYS A 256 10.48 -49.92 18.99
C CYS A 256 10.39 -50.91 20.18
N PRO A 257 10.47 -52.23 19.99
CA PRO A 257 10.66 -53.18 21.09
C PRO A 257 12.14 -53.26 21.47
N VAL A 258 12.40 -53.32 22.78
CA VAL A 258 13.70 -53.60 23.37
C VAL A 258 13.93 -55.10 23.34
N PRO A 259 15.10 -55.61 22.89
CA PRO A 259 15.47 -57.01 23.07
C PRO A 259 16.05 -57.28 24.47
N SER A 260 15.68 -58.40 25.03
CA SER A 260 16.21 -59.06 26.23
C SER A 260 17.69 -59.38 26.18
#